data_19a7dfa2516e2c95f4279e30707bdb03
#
_entry.id   19a7dfa2516e2c95f4279e30707bdb03
#
_cell.length_a   1.000
_cell.length_b   1.000
_cell.length_c   1.000
_cell.angle_alpha   90.00
_cell.angle_beta   90.00
_cell.angle_gamma   90.00
#
_symmetry.space_group_name_H-M   'P 1'
#
loop_
_entity.id
_entity.type
_entity.pdbx_description
1 polymer ?
#
loop_
_entity_poly.entity_id
_entity_poly.type
_entity_poly.pdbx_seq_one_letter_code
_entity_poly.pdbx_strand_id
1 'polypeptide(L)'
;QELAEASNMSARQMERLFKQYLHQSPGQYYLHLRLEKTQQLLRQSSLSVLQVATACGFSSTSYLARCYQKKYACSPRQERARNSNR
;
A
#
# COMPACT_ATOMS: atom_id res chain seq x y z
N GLN A 1 -4.61 -21.33 9.80
CA GLN A 1 -3.60 -22.17 10.20
C GLN A 1 -2.21 -21.65 9.91
N GLU A 2 -2.00 -21.09 8.79
CA GLU A 2 -0.74 -20.42 8.59
C GLU A 2 -0.57 -19.25 9.49
N LEU A 3 -1.63 -18.58 9.83
CA LEU A 3 -1.55 -17.46 10.75
C LEU A 3 -1.08 -17.90 12.12
N ALA A 4 -1.57 -19.03 12.57
CA ALA A 4 -1.16 -19.57 13.86
C ALA A 4 0.32 -19.90 13.85
N GLU A 5 0.78 -20.50 12.78
CA GLU A 5 2.20 -20.80 12.65
C GLU A 5 3.03 -19.54 12.58
N ALA A 6 2.55 -18.57 11.84
CA ALA A 6 3.27 -17.32 11.69
C ALA A 6 3.42 -16.59 13.02
N SER A 7 2.42 -16.70 13.88
CA SER A 7 2.49 -16.02 15.17
C SER A 7 3.56 -16.63 16.09
N ASN A 8 4.03 -17.81 15.77
CA ASN A 8 5.09 -18.46 16.55
C ASN A 8 6.47 -18.26 15.93
N MET A 9 6.55 -17.55 14.84
CA MET A 9 7.81 -17.33 14.17
C MET A 9 8.51 -16.10 14.71
N SER A 10 9.83 -16.11 14.68
CA SER A 10 10.58 -14.92 14.98
C SER A 10 10.46 -13.96 13.81
N ALA A 11 10.76 -12.68 14.06
CA ALA A 11 10.72 -11.68 13.02
C ALA A 11 11.66 -12.05 11.87
N ARG A 12 12.80 -12.61 12.21
CA ARG A 12 13.78 -13.00 11.21
C ARG A 12 13.27 -14.13 10.31
N GLN A 13 12.59 -15.10 10.90
CA GLN A 13 12.01 -16.19 10.11
C GLN A 13 10.93 -15.68 9.17
N MET A 14 10.10 -14.77 9.67
CA MET A 14 9.04 -14.20 8.86
C MET A 14 9.62 -13.42 7.70
N GLU A 15 10.64 -12.63 7.96
CA GLU A 15 11.33 -11.87 6.92
C GLU A 15 11.88 -12.79 5.83
N ARG A 16 12.45 -13.88 6.24
CA ARG A 16 13.03 -14.84 5.31
C ARG A 16 11.95 -15.46 4.43
N LEU A 17 10.82 -15.80 5.04
CA LEU A 17 9.71 -16.38 4.28
C LEU A 17 9.16 -15.39 3.27
N PHE A 18 8.98 -14.13 3.66
CA PHE A 18 8.49 -13.12 2.74
C PHE A 18 9.43 -12.95 1.55
N LYS A 19 10.72 -12.92 1.81
CA LYS A 19 11.70 -12.78 0.73
C LYS A 19 11.69 -14.00 -0.18
N GLN A 20 11.56 -15.15 0.41
CA GLN A 20 11.62 -16.40 -0.34
C GLN A 20 10.40 -16.59 -1.23
N TYR A 21 9.22 -16.30 -0.72
CA TYR A 21 8.00 -16.58 -1.46
C TYR A 21 7.42 -15.36 -2.19
N LEU A 22 7.64 -14.17 -1.65
CA LEU A 22 7.07 -12.96 -2.22
C LEU A 22 8.14 -12.06 -2.82
N HIS A 23 9.39 -12.37 -2.61
CA HIS A 23 10.53 -11.59 -3.10
C HIS A 23 10.50 -10.17 -2.53
N GLN A 24 9.99 -10.01 -1.32
CA GLN A 24 9.96 -8.71 -0.65
C GLN A 24 9.86 -8.90 0.85
N SER A 25 10.28 -7.89 1.59
CA SER A 25 10.20 -7.92 3.04
C SER A 25 8.76 -7.73 3.49
N PRO A 26 8.44 -8.07 4.75
CA PRO A 26 7.09 -7.80 5.25
C PRO A 26 6.68 -6.34 5.15
N GLY A 27 7.62 -5.42 5.42
CA GLY A 27 7.32 -4.00 5.30
C GLY A 27 6.95 -3.60 3.89
N GLN A 28 7.68 -4.12 2.91
CA GLN A 28 7.38 -3.85 1.51
C GLN A 28 6.03 -4.44 1.11
N TYR A 29 5.74 -5.62 1.61
CA TYR A 29 4.48 -6.26 1.31
C TYR A 29 3.30 -5.45 1.87
N TYR A 30 3.40 -5.01 3.11
CA TYR A 30 2.35 -4.20 3.71
C TYR A 30 2.22 -2.85 3.03
N LEU A 31 3.33 -2.28 2.60
CA LEU A 31 3.28 -1.03 1.85
C LEU A 31 2.50 -1.22 0.54
N HIS A 32 2.75 -2.31 -0.16
CA HIS A 32 2.02 -2.60 -1.39
C HIS A 32 0.52 -2.76 -1.13
N LEU A 33 0.15 -3.41 -0.04
CA LEU A 33 -1.26 -3.55 0.32
C LEU A 33 -1.91 -2.19 0.58
N ARG A 34 -1.20 -1.31 1.26
CA ARG A 34 -1.70 0.04 1.51
C ARG A 34 -1.88 0.82 0.22
N LEU A 35 -0.94 0.66 -0.71
CA LEU A 35 -1.03 1.35 -1.99
C LEU A 35 -2.18 0.81 -2.85
N GLU A 36 -2.43 -0.48 -2.79
CA GLU A 36 -3.57 -1.05 -3.49
C GLU A 36 -4.88 -0.53 -2.94
N LYS A 37 -4.97 -0.41 -1.63
CA LYS A 37 -6.16 0.15 -1.01
C LYS A 37 -6.31 1.62 -1.38
N THR A 38 -5.19 2.35 -1.44
CA THR A 38 -5.19 3.74 -1.84
C THR A 38 -5.76 3.88 -3.24
N GLN A 39 -5.32 3.05 -4.17
CA GLN A 39 -5.81 3.10 -5.54
C GLN A 39 -7.31 2.85 -5.58
N GLN A 40 -7.76 1.88 -4.83
CA GLN A 40 -9.16 1.54 -4.76
C GLN A 40 -10.00 2.73 -4.26
N LEU A 41 -9.54 3.37 -3.18
CA LEU A 41 -10.27 4.51 -2.63
C LEU A 41 -10.24 5.71 -3.57
N LEU A 42 -9.12 5.94 -4.25
CA LEU A 42 -9.05 7.03 -5.22
C LEU A 42 -10.02 6.84 -6.36
N ARG A 43 -10.26 5.61 -6.74
CA ARG A 43 -11.15 5.30 -7.86
C ARG A 43 -12.60 5.17 -7.46
N GLN A 44 -12.87 4.73 -6.25
CA GLN A 44 -14.22 4.35 -5.85
C GLN A 44 -14.84 5.23 -4.79
N SER A 45 -14.14 6.22 -4.29
CA SER A 45 -14.70 7.09 -3.26
C SER A 45 -14.46 8.55 -3.61
N SER A 46 -15.14 9.42 -2.90
CA SER A 46 -14.95 10.87 -3.06
C SER A 46 -14.06 11.46 -1.97
N LEU A 47 -13.38 10.62 -1.20
CA LEU A 47 -12.48 11.09 -0.17
C LEU A 47 -11.35 11.91 -0.80
N SER A 48 -10.91 12.94 -0.09
CA SER A 48 -9.77 13.72 -0.57
C SER A 48 -8.49 12.87 -0.51
N VAL A 49 -7.45 13.31 -1.20
CA VAL A 49 -6.18 12.60 -1.16
C VAL A 49 -5.67 12.52 0.27
N LEU A 50 -5.83 13.59 1.05
CA LEU A 50 -5.42 13.59 2.43
C LEU A 50 -6.20 12.55 3.24
N GLN A 51 -7.51 12.49 3.03
CA GLN A 51 -8.34 11.52 3.73
C GLN A 51 -7.96 10.08 3.36
N VAL A 52 -7.68 9.86 2.09
CA VAL A 52 -7.25 8.54 1.64
C VAL A 52 -5.92 8.16 2.27
N ALA A 53 -4.98 9.10 2.30
CA ALA A 53 -3.68 8.84 2.91
C ALA A 53 -3.84 8.46 4.38
N THR A 54 -4.66 9.20 5.09
CA THR A 54 -4.91 8.92 6.50
C THR A 54 -5.57 7.56 6.69
N ALA A 55 -6.56 7.27 5.87
CA ALA A 55 -7.29 6.00 5.98
C ALA A 55 -6.40 4.81 5.69
N CYS A 56 -5.40 4.98 4.83
CA CYS A 56 -4.51 3.90 4.47
C CYS A 56 -3.24 3.84 5.32
N GLY A 57 -3.15 4.69 6.35
CA GLY A 57 -2.04 4.61 7.29
C GLY A 57 -0.78 5.31 6.86
N PHE A 58 -0.86 6.26 5.92
CA PHE A 58 0.30 7.03 5.51
C PHE A 58 0.46 8.25 6.40
N SER A 59 1.70 8.57 6.74
CA SER A 59 1.98 9.67 7.64
C SER A 59 1.76 11.03 6.99
N SER A 60 1.84 11.11 5.67
CA SER A 60 1.62 12.36 4.96
C SER A 60 1.24 12.08 3.53
N THR A 61 0.64 13.09 2.89
CA THR A 61 0.33 12.96 1.46
C THR A 61 1.59 12.97 0.61
N SER A 62 2.64 13.64 1.09
CA SER A 62 3.91 13.65 0.37
C SER A 62 4.53 12.26 0.31
N TYR A 63 4.49 11.57 1.42
CA TYR A 63 5.02 10.20 1.46
C TYR A 63 4.18 9.29 0.59
N LEU A 64 2.86 9.41 0.68
CA LEU A 64 1.97 8.63 -0.17
C LEU A 64 2.26 8.89 -1.65
N ALA A 65 2.41 10.17 -2.02
CA ALA A 65 2.64 10.51 -3.41
C ALA A 65 3.92 9.88 -3.94
N ARG A 66 4.96 9.89 -3.12
CA ARG A 66 6.24 9.31 -3.51
C ARG A 66 6.13 7.80 -3.72
N CYS A 67 5.49 7.11 -2.80
CA CYS A 67 5.32 5.67 -2.91
C CYS A 67 4.39 5.30 -4.07
N TYR A 68 3.34 6.08 -4.25
CA TYR A 68 2.37 5.83 -5.30
C TYR A 68 3.02 5.99 -6.68
N GLN A 69 3.79 7.08 -6.84
CA GLN A 69 4.49 7.32 -8.09
C GLN A 69 5.43 6.16 -8.42
N LYS A 70 6.09 5.65 -7.41
CA LYS A 70 7.03 4.57 -7.60
C LYS A 70 6.35 3.28 -8.06
N LYS A 71 5.17 3.01 -7.53
CA LYS A 71 4.46 1.78 -7.85
C LYS A 71 3.63 1.89 -9.12
N TYR A 72 2.94 3.00 -9.31
CA TYR A 72 1.97 3.14 -10.39
C TYR A 72 2.38 4.13 -11.46
N ALA A 73 3.50 4.78 -11.31
CA ALA A 73 4.04 5.76 -12.28
C ALA A 73 3.12 6.96 -12.46
N CYS A 74 2.32 7.28 -11.46
CA CYS A 74 1.50 8.49 -11.47
C CYS A 74 1.22 8.89 -10.03
N SER A 75 0.80 10.14 -9.84
CA SER A 75 0.49 10.63 -8.51
C SER A 75 -0.95 10.25 -8.14
N PRO A 76 -1.29 10.28 -6.84
CA PRO A 76 -2.67 10.05 -6.43
C PRO A 76 -3.65 11.01 -7.08
N ARG A 77 -3.24 12.27 -7.26
CA ARG A 77 -4.09 13.25 -7.93
C ARG A 77 -4.33 12.88 -9.37
N GLN A 78 -3.29 12.43 -10.05
CA GLN A 78 -3.42 12.01 -11.43
C GLN A 78 -4.32 10.78 -11.55
N GLU A 79 -4.21 9.87 -10.60
CA GLU A 79 -5.07 8.70 -10.58
C GLU A 79 -6.54 9.12 -10.45
N ARG A 80 -6.82 10.07 -9.55
CA ARG A 80 -8.18 10.54 -9.32
C ARG A 80 -8.71 11.27 -10.56
N ALA A 81 -7.88 12.11 -11.14
CA ALA A 81 -8.29 12.88 -12.32
C ALA A 81 -8.59 11.97 -13.50
N ARG A 82 -7.77 10.97 -13.69
CA ARG A 82 -7.95 9.99 -14.75
C ARG A 82 -9.26 9.26 -14.61
N ASN A 83 -9.56 8.88 -13.40
CA ASN A 83 -10.78 8.14 -13.10
C ASN A 83 -12.01 9.01 -13.19
N SER A 84 -11.91 10.31 -12.87
CA SER A 84 -13.06 11.19 -12.92
C SER A 84 -13.40 11.59 -14.33
N ASN A 85 -12.53 11.38 -15.27
CA ASN A 85 -12.80 11.75 -16.66
C ASN A 85 -13.53 10.68 -17.44
N ARG A 86 -14.09 9.71 -16.79
CA ARG A 86 -14.79 8.62 -17.46
C ARG A 86 -16.26 8.84 -17.67
#